data_be649989d9bb90028561a6010e51cf04
#
_entry.id   be649989d9bb90028561a6010e51cf04
#
_cell.length_a   1.000
_cell.length_b   1.000
_cell.length_c   1.000
_cell.angle_alpha   90.00
_cell.angle_beta   90.00
_cell.angle_gamma   90.00
#
_symmetry.space_group_name_H-M   'P 1'
#
loop_
_entity.id
_entity.type
_entity.pdbx_description
1 polymer ?
#
loop_
_entity_poly.entity_id
_entity_poly.type
_entity_poly.pdbx_seq_one_letter_code
_entity_poly.pdbx_strand_id
1 'polypeptide(L)'
;MLNPQLDRRGELIHLLTTEGLPRRHVERLLDAAAGFAQEDAAAASASAATHAKTPGTPAAPSGAPLDLPLYLGLPADDAALRRDYESAARRLGLRPIVLDDDLPAGNIPAPAADLPPGILVLRHAASGAAVSAAAAAPPGLRILNAGDGIHADPLPALARVAAMLRARQDLTHLAVALVGDIRHSAVARSLIHAFTTLGVPEVRATAPRTLLPDGLPQLGVRACATLQECLADADVVIVLPLHIESLSGALLPSAREYAAACGLTAARLAAAKPDALLLPGGRLTPGIEVDGELAASLTAIDAQLADTERHLRLAALSVLGAAP
;
A
#
# COMPACT_ATOMS: atom_id res chain seq x y z
N MET A 1 -20.19 -4.71 14.95
CA MET A 1 -18.93 -5.31 15.41
C MET A 1 -17.98 -4.19 15.77
N LEU A 2 -17.16 -4.35 16.82
CA LEU A 2 -16.09 -3.40 17.12
C LEU A 2 -15.02 -3.54 16.04
N ASN A 3 -14.44 -2.42 15.59
CA ASN A 3 -13.34 -2.43 14.63
C ASN A 3 -12.09 -3.01 15.31
N PRO A 4 -11.54 -4.14 14.85
CA PRO A 4 -10.40 -4.78 15.51
C PRO A 4 -9.11 -3.94 15.46
N GLN A 5 -9.07 -2.91 14.62
CA GLN A 5 -7.92 -2.02 14.49
C GLN A 5 -7.85 -0.95 15.59
N LEU A 6 -8.96 -0.75 16.33
CA LEU A 6 -9.09 0.34 17.27
C LEU A 6 -9.30 -0.17 18.70
N ASP A 7 -8.77 0.54 19.66
CA ASP A 7 -9.07 0.32 21.06
C ASP A 7 -10.44 0.90 21.45
N ARG A 8 -10.82 0.78 22.74
CA ARG A 8 -12.09 1.30 23.26
C ARG A 8 -12.21 2.83 23.21
N ARG A 9 -11.11 3.54 23.07
CA ARG A 9 -11.04 5.01 22.93
C ARG A 9 -11.06 5.42 21.46
N GLY A 10 -11.02 4.45 20.53
CA GLY A 10 -10.95 4.68 19.11
C GLY A 10 -9.54 5.00 18.62
N GLU A 11 -8.49 4.71 19.39
CA GLU A 11 -7.11 4.86 18.98
C GLU A 11 -6.64 3.65 18.17
N LEU A 12 -5.74 3.89 17.23
CA LEU A 12 -5.21 2.86 16.34
C LEU A 12 -4.22 1.96 17.10
N ILE A 13 -4.56 0.69 17.27
CA ILE A 13 -3.73 -0.34 17.90
C ILE A 13 -3.20 -1.37 16.89
N HIS A 14 -3.90 -1.56 15.77
CA HIS A 14 -3.44 -2.39 14.65
C HIS A 14 -3.70 -1.65 13.33
N LEU A 15 -2.83 -1.83 12.35
CA LEU A 15 -3.08 -1.41 10.97
C LEU A 15 -3.22 -2.65 10.09
N LEU A 16 -4.45 -3.13 9.93
CA LEU A 16 -4.77 -4.39 9.24
C LEU A 16 -5.22 -4.15 7.80
N THR A 17 -6.04 -3.12 7.61
CA THR A 17 -6.66 -2.76 6.34
C THR A 17 -7.08 -1.30 6.36
N THR A 18 -7.30 -0.72 5.20
CA THR A 18 -7.95 0.59 5.09
C THR A 18 -9.48 0.51 5.22
N GLU A 19 -10.05 -0.70 5.17
CA GLU A 19 -11.47 -0.93 5.39
C GLU A 19 -11.89 -0.52 6.81
N GLY A 20 -12.87 0.37 6.90
CA GLY A 20 -13.37 0.86 8.19
C GLY A 20 -12.34 1.66 9.01
N LEU A 21 -11.18 1.98 8.45
CA LEU A 21 -10.21 2.84 9.11
C LEU A 21 -10.73 4.29 9.11
N PRO A 22 -10.92 4.93 10.27
CA PRO A 22 -11.43 6.30 10.33
C PRO A 22 -10.50 7.29 9.63
N ARG A 23 -11.08 8.30 8.98
CA ARG A 23 -10.37 9.34 8.23
C ARG A 23 -9.22 9.96 9.03
N ARG A 24 -9.44 10.27 10.30
CA ARG A 24 -8.39 10.85 11.19
C ARG A 24 -7.13 9.98 11.28
N HIS A 25 -7.26 8.65 11.23
CA HIS A 25 -6.10 7.75 11.29
C HIS A 25 -5.40 7.64 9.94
N VAL A 26 -6.14 7.70 8.83
CA VAL A 26 -5.55 7.80 7.49
C VAL A 26 -4.75 9.10 7.38
N GLU A 27 -5.34 10.23 7.75
CA GLU A 27 -4.68 11.55 7.72
C GLU A 27 -3.45 11.56 8.66
N ARG A 28 -3.58 11.05 9.89
CA ARG A 28 -2.45 10.94 10.83
C ARG A 28 -1.26 10.15 10.25
N LEU A 29 -1.52 9.05 9.54
CA LEU A 29 -0.47 8.26 8.89
C LEU A 29 0.19 9.02 7.73
N LEU A 30 -0.61 9.72 6.92
CA LEU A 30 -0.13 10.51 5.79
C LEU A 30 0.69 11.73 6.27
N ASP A 31 0.21 12.43 7.29
CA ASP A 31 0.91 13.59 7.88
C ASP A 31 2.24 13.17 8.53
N ALA A 32 2.25 12.07 9.27
CA ALA A 32 3.47 11.54 9.85
C ALA A 32 4.49 11.13 8.77
N ALA A 33 4.02 10.50 7.68
CA ALA A 33 4.88 10.16 6.55
C ALA A 33 5.44 11.41 5.85
N ALA A 34 4.63 12.46 5.69
CA ALA A 34 5.09 13.74 5.15
C ALA A 34 6.14 14.40 6.06
N GLY A 35 5.99 14.29 7.38
CA GLY A 35 6.99 14.75 8.35
C GLY A 35 8.34 14.07 8.15
N PHE A 36 8.36 12.73 8.07
CA PHE A 36 9.60 11.98 7.80
C PHE A 36 10.22 12.33 6.44
N ALA A 37 9.42 12.57 5.41
CA ALA A 37 9.91 13.01 4.11
C ALA A 37 10.58 14.40 4.18
N GLN A 38 10.01 15.33 4.96
CA GLN A 38 10.59 16.66 5.17
C GLN A 38 11.91 16.58 5.94
N GLU A 39 11.99 15.74 6.97
CA GLU A 39 13.25 15.50 7.72
C GLU A 39 14.36 15.00 6.79
N ASP A 40 14.06 14.02 5.93
CA ASP A 40 15.02 13.46 4.98
C ASP A 40 15.48 14.50 3.95
N ALA A 41 14.58 15.33 3.44
CA ALA A 41 14.90 16.41 2.53
C ALA A 41 15.79 17.48 3.20
N ALA A 42 15.51 17.84 4.44
CA ALA A 42 16.32 18.78 5.22
C ALA A 42 17.73 18.23 5.49
N ALA A 43 17.84 16.95 5.87
CA ALA A 43 19.12 16.28 6.09
C ALA A 43 19.96 16.20 4.80
N ALA A 44 19.34 15.89 3.67
CA ALA A 44 20.01 15.86 2.36
C ALA A 44 20.52 17.25 1.97
N SER A 45 19.74 18.32 2.20
CA SER A 45 20.13 19.70 1.92
C SER A 45 21.30 20.16 2.81
N ALA A 46 21.27 19.80 4.10
CA ALA A 46 22.37 20.10 5.03
C ALA A 46 23.66 19.38 4.64
N SER A 47 23.58 18.12 4.22
CA SER A 47 24.73 17.33 3.76
C SER A 47 25.33 17.87 2.46
N ALA A 48 24.50 18.36 1.54
CA ALA A 48 24.97 18.98 0.30
C ALA A 48 25.71 20.31 0.54
N ALA A 49 25.29 21.05 1.57
CA ALA A 49 25.93 22.31 1.95
C ALA A 49 27.28 22.13 2.65
N THR A 50 27.51 20.96 3.28
CA THR A 50 28.74 20.62 3.96
C THR A 50 29.54 19.69 3.06
N HIS A 51 30.59 20.15 2.37
CA HIS A 51 31.49 19.34 1.52
C HIS A 51 32.31 18.31 2.30
N ALA A 52 31.70 17.53 3.19
CA ALA A 52 32.35 16.51 3.99
C ALA A 52 32.01 15.11 3.43
N LYS A 53 33.03 14.48 2.82
CA LYS A 53 33.08 13.06 2.46
C LYS A 53 33.01 12.20 3.74
N THR A 54 31.83 11.87 4.19
CA THR A 54 31.62 10.73 5.10
C THR A 54 30.28 10.11 4.71
N PRO A 55 30.18 8.78 4.49
CA PRO A 55 28.88 8.14 4.28
C PRO A 55 28.02 8.43 5.50
N GLY A 56 26.91 9.14 5.27
CA GLY A 56 26.08 9.65 6.35
C GLY A 56 25.56 8.54 7.25
N THR A 57 25.85 8.66 8.54
CA THR A 57 25.08 8.02 9.58
C THR A 57 23.61 8.45 9.39
N PRO A 58 22.64 7.52 9.41
CA PRO A 58 21.22 7.89 9.34
C PRO A 58 20.92 8.93 10.41
N ALA A 59 20.13 9.94 10.06
CA ALA A 59 19.72 11.00 10.98
C ALA A 59 19.21 10.40 12.29
N ALA A 60 19.66 10.94 13.42
CA ALA A 60 19.19 10.53 14.74
C ALA A 60 17.65 10.70 14.80
N PRO A 61 16.94 9.82 15.52
CA PRO A 61 15.49 9.89 15.63
C PRO A 61 15.06 11.26 16.19
N SER A 62 14.06 11.90 15.57
CA SER A 62 13.46 13.16 16.02
C SER A 62 12.53 13.00 17.25
N GLY A 63 12.65 11.89 18.00
CA GLY A 63 11.87 11.59 19.19
C GLY A 63 12.62 10.65 20.14
N ALA A 64 12.08 10.44 21.34
CA ALA A 64 12.59 9.41 22.24
C ALA A 64 12.51 8.02 21.56
N PRO A 65 13.54 7.17 21.71
CA PRO A 65 13.50 5.81 21.15
C PRO A 65 12.28 5.05 21.66
N LEU A 66 11.61 4.31 20.81
CA LEU A 66 10.42 3.55 21.19
C LEU A 66 10.77 2.34 22.09
N ASP A 67 12.00 1.83 22.02
CA ASP A 67 12.53 0.67 22.77
C ASP A 67 11.56 -0.52 22.87
N LEU A 68 10.87 -0.82 21.79
CA LEU A 68 9.94 -1.94 21.68
C LEU A 68 10.50 -2.99 20.72
N PRO A 69 10.20 -4.28 20.93
CA PRO A 69 10.50 -5.30 19.92
C PRO A 69 9.65 -5.11 18.66
N LEU A 70 10.31 -5.23 17.52
CA LEU A 70 9.69 -5.27 16.19
C LEU A 70 9.87 -6.68 15.63
N TYR A 71 8.81 -7.48 15.69
CA TYR A 71 8.80 -8.83 15.14
C TYR A 71 8.57 -8.75 13.64
N LEU A 72 9.41 -9.41 12.84
CA LEU A 72 9.34 -9.45 11.39
C LEU A 72 8.89 -10.84 10.93
N GLY A 73 7.59 -11.02 10.75
CA GLY A 73 6.97 -12.19 10.13
C GLY A 73 6.82 -11.98 8.62
N LEU A 74 7.95 -12.01 7.90
CA LEU A 74 8.05 -11.74 6.47
C LEU A 74 8.62 -12.96 5.75
N PRO A 75 8.15 -13.29 4.51
CA PRO A 75 8.71 -14.37 3.72
C PRO A 75 10.22 -14.23 3.52
N ALA A 76 10.95 -15.36 3.49
CA ALA A 76 12.41 -15.40 3.35
C ALA A 76 12.91 -14.74 2.06
N ASP A 77 12.14 -14.88 0.99
CA ASP A 77 12.43 -14.36 -0.33
C ASP A 77 12.20 -12.84 -0.46
N ASP A 78 11.52 -12.21 0.52
CA ASP A 78 11.29 -10.75 0.54
C ASP A 78 12.38 -9.99 1.33
N ALA A 79 13.63 -10.27 0.99
CA ALA A 79 14.78 -9.65 1.65
C ALA A 79 14.83 -8.12 1.52
N ALA A 80 14.25 -7.56 0.47
CA ALA A 80 14.19 -6.10 0.28
C ALA A 80 13.25 -5.46 1.31
N LEU A 81 12.04 -5.98 1.46
CA LEU A 81 11.07 -5.50 2.43
C LEU A 81 11.58 -5.67 3.87
N ARG A 82 12.25 -6.79 4.16
CA ARG A 82 12.90 -7.03 5.47
C ARG A 82 13.91 -5.94 5.79
N ARG A 83 14.84 -5.62 4.87
CA ARG A 83 15.84 -4.55 5.05
C ARG A 83 15.20 -3.18 5.26
N ASP A 84 14.08 -2.90 4.59
CA ASP A 84 13.36 -1.65 4.76
C ASP A 84 12.79 -1.52 6.18
N TYR A 85 12.18 -2.58 6.72
CA TYR A 85 11.67 -2.59 8.09
C TYR A 85 12.79 -2.57 9.14
N GLU A 86 13.90 -3.26 8.92
CA GLU A 86 15.08 -3.17 9.78
C GLU A 86 15.69 -1.75 9.80
N SER A 87 15.71 -1.08 8.64
CA SER A 87 16.16 0.31 8.54
C SER A 87 15.23 1.26 9.29
N ALA A 88 13.92 1.08 9.14
CA ALA A 88 12.92 1.84 9.87
C ALA A 88 13.01 1.60 11.39
N ALA A 89 13.24 0.35 11.81
CA ALA A 89 13.43 0.00 13.20
C ALA A 89 14.62 0.74 13.81
N ARG A 90 15.77 0.72 13.15
CA ARG A 90 16.98 1.45 13.63
C ARG A 90 16.71 2.95 13.77
N ARG A 91 15.99 3.56 12.82
CA ARG A 91 15.65 5.00 12.87
C ARG A 91 14.73 5.34 14.04
N LEU A 92 13.82 4.44 14.41
CA LEU A 92 12.84 4.65 15.49
C LEU A 92 13.28 4.11 16.86
N GLY A 93 14.46 3.50 16.95
CA GLY A 93 14.94 2.86 18.19
C GLY A 93 14.17 1.59 18.54
N LEU A 94 13.54 0.92 17.58
CA LEU A 94 12.92 -0.39 17.75
C LEU A 94 13.97 -1.50 17.65
N ARG A 95 13.70 -2.63 18.31
CA ARG A 95 14.57 -3.81 18.29
C ARG A 95 14.04 -4.85 17.31
N PRO A 96 14.59 -4.97 16.06
CA PRO A 96 14.11 -5.93 15.09
C PRO A 96 14.44 -7.36 15.49
N ILE A 97 13.45 -8.25 15.41
CA ILE A 97 13.53 -9.69 15.67
C ILE A 97 12.89 -10.39 14.48
N VAL A 98 13.69 -11.08 13.69
CA VAL A 98 13.20 -11.87 12.57
C VAL A 98 12.57 -13.15 13.12
N LEU A 99 11.32 -13.42 12.77
CA LEU A 99 10.68 -14.68 13.06
C LEU A 99 11.09 -15.70 12.02
N ASP A 100 11.28 -16.96 12.44
CA ASP A 100 11.67 -18.04 11.52
C ASP A 100 10.66 -18.20 10.38
N ASP A 101 11.19 -18.50 9.20
CA ASP A 101 10.50 -18.43 7.90
C ASP A 101 9.32 -19.40 7.73
N ASP A 102 9.14 -20.34 8.63
CA ASP A 102 8.04 -21.31 8.61
C ASP A 102 6.82 -20.81 9.40
N LEU A 103 6.27 -19.65 9.01
CA LEU A 103 4.87 -19.36 9.35
C LEU A 103 4.00 -20.20 8.37
N PRO A 104 3.63 -21.45 8.71
CA PRO A 104 2.88 -22.29 7.79
C PRO A 104 1.56 -21.59 7.48
N ALA A 105 1.17 -21.60 6.21
CA ALA A 105 -0.03 -20.96 5.70
C ALA A 105 -1.34 -21.28 6.48
N GLY A 106 -1.30 -22.31 7.34
CA GLY A 106 -2.42 -22.74 8.16
C GLY A 106 -2.37 -22.38 9.66
N ASN A 107 -1.25 -21.82 10.18
CA ASN A 107 -1.04 -21.60 11.63
C ASN A 107 -0.76 -20.15 12.02
N ILE A 108 -1.35 -19.18 11.33
CA ILE A 108 -1.12 -17.76 11.55
C ILE A 108 -1.42 -17.27 12.99
N PRO A 109 -2.48 -17.73 13.69
CA PRO A 109 -2.76 -17.26 15.04
C PRO A 109 -1.71 -17.67 16.08
N ALA A 110 -1.11 -18.85 15.95
CA ALA A 110 -0.22 -19.41 16.98
C ALA A 110 1.04 -18.56 17.25
N PRO A 111 1.81 -18.12 16.22
CA PRO A 111 2.98 -17.28 16.49
C PRO A 111 2.64 -15.94 17.14
N ALA A 112 1.50 -15.32 16.80
CA ALA A 112 1.09 -14.05 17.38
C ALA A 112 0.67 -14.18 18.84
N ALA A 113 0.04 -15.30 19.23
CA ALA A 113 -0.45 -15.52 20.58
C ALA A 113 0.66 -15.62 21.63
N ASP A 114 1.85 -16.06 21.24
CA ASP A 114 2.98 -16.29 22.15
C ASP A 114 4.00 -15.14 22.17
N LEU A 115 3.81 -14.11 21.33
CA LEU A 115 4.74 -12.99 21.28
C LEU A 115 4.51 -12.01 22.46
N PRO A 116 5.60 -11.55 23.11
CA PRO A 116 5.54 -10.46 24.08
C PRO A 116 5.01 -9.14 23.44
N PRO A 117 4.63 -8.16 24.29
CA PRO A 117 4.23 -6.84 23.81
C PRO A 117 5.26 -6.23 22.84
N GLY A 118 4.78 -5.62 21.75
CA GLY A 118 5.62 -5.08 20.69
C GLY A 118 4.82 -4.82 19.42
N ILE A 119 5.50 -4.77 18.28
CA ILE A 119 4.86 -4.62 16.97
C ILE A 119 5.22 -5.85 16.13
N LEU A 120 4.22 -6.54 15.58
CA LEU A 120 4.40 -7.59 14.59
C LEU A 120 4.09 -7.03 13.19
N VAL A 121 5.08 -6.98 12.33
CA VAL A 121 4.91 -6.79 10.88
C VAL A 121 4.67 -8.15 10.27
N LEU A 122 3.51 -8.32 9.64
CA LEU A 122 3.11 -9.59 9.06
C LEU A 122 2.86 -9.45 7.56
N ARG A 123 3.59 -10.24 6.74
CA ARG A 123 3.26 -10.49 5.34
C ARG A 123 2.98 -11.97 5.15
N HIS A 124 1.83 -12.30 4.55
CA HIS A 124 1.39 -13.68 4.45
C HIS A 124 0.59 -13.95 3.18
N ALA A 125 0.71 -15.16 2.62
CA ALA A 125 0.01 -15.54 1.40
C ALA A 125 -1.51 -15.74 1.60
N ALA A 126 -1.96 -16.08 2.81
CA ALA A 126 -3.38 -16.28 3.09
C ALA A 126 -4.10 -14.95 3.34
N SER A 127 -5.22 -14.75 2.66
CA SER A 127 -6.10 -13.61 2.87
C SER A 127 -6.70 -13.60 4.28
N GLY A 128 -6.69 -12.44 4.95
CA GLY A 128 -7.20 -12.27 6.31
C GLY A 128 -6.21 -12.68 7.41
N ALA A 129 -4.96 -13.02 7.05
CA ALA A 129 -3.93 -13.42 7.99
C ALA A 129 -3.67 -12.38 9.08
N ALA A 130 -3.58 -11.12 8.71
CA ALA A 130 -3.34 -10.04 9.66
C ALA A 130 -4.51 -9.86 10.64
N VAL A 131 -5.76 -10.04 10.18
CA VAL A 131 -6.96 -10.00 11.03
C VAL A 131 -6.96 -11.17 12.02
N SER A 132 -6.61 -12.37 11.54
CA SER A 132 -6.51 -13.55 12.40
C SER A 132 -5.40 -13.39 13.45
N ALA A 133 -4.25 -12.84 13.08
CA ALA A 133 -3.17 -12.55 14.01
C ALA A 133 -3.60 -11.51 15.07
N ALA A 134 -4.31 -10.46 14.67
CA ALA A 134 -4.82 -9.45 15.60
C ALA A 134 -5.85 -10.01 16.59
N ALA A 135 -6.71 -10.94 16.14
CA ALA A 135 -7.68 -11.61 17.01
C ALA A 135 -7.03 -12.52 18.07
N ALA A 136 -5.84 -13.05 17.80
CA ALA A 136 -5.06 -13.88 18.71
C ALA A 136 -4.00 -13.10 19.51
N ALA A 137 -3.77 -11.83 19.18
CA ALA A 137 -2.71 -11.02 19.77
C ALA A 137 -2.94 -10.79 21.27
N PRO A 138 -1.94 -11.04 22.12
CA PRO A 138 -2.01 -10.68 23.53
C PRO A 138 -2.04 -9.16 23.72
N PRO A 139 -2.51 -8.68 24.89
CA PRO A 139 -2.48 -7.26 25.19
C PRO A 139 -1.09 -6.64 25.00
N GLY A 140 -1.02 -5.52 24.32
CA GLY A 140 0.25 -4.81 24.03
C GLY A 140 0.98 -5.29 22.78
N LEU A 141 0.57 -6.37 22.13
CA LEU A 141 1.06 -6.73 20.79
C LEU A 141 0.21 -6.02 19.73
N ARG A 142 0.85 -5.33 18.82
CA ARG A 142 0.24 -4.56 17.74
C ARG A 142 0.60 -5.17 16.39
N ILE A 143 -0.34 -5.22 15.46
CA ILE A 143 -0.15 -5.84 14.15
C ILE A 143 -0.11 -4.77 13.07
N LEU A 144 0.95 -4.82 12.25
CA LEU A 144 1.07 -4.07 11.00
C LEU A 144 1.00 -5.05 9.82
N ASN A 145 -0.06 -4.94 9.02
CA ASN A 145 -0.20 -5.72 7.81
C ASN A 145 0.71 -5.17 6.70
N ALA A 146 1.64 -5.99 6.22
CA ALA A 146 2.53 -5.71 5.09
C ALA A 146 2.12 -6.47 3.82
N GLY A 147 0.85 -6.86 3.74
CA GLY A 147 0.23 -7.61 2.65
C GLY A 147 -0.24 -9.01 3.08
N ASP A 148 -1.54 -9.29 2.95
CA ASP A 148 -2.13 -10.58 3.26
C ASP A 148 -2.95 -11.13 2.08
N GLY A 149 -2.31 -11.90 1.24
CA GLY A 149 -2.89 -12.51 0.04
C GLY A 149 -3.49 -11.48 -0.90
N ILE A 150 -4.75 -11.67 -1.27
CA ILE A 150 -5.52 -10.72 -2.10
C ILE A 150 -6.44 -9.81 -1.25
N HIS A 151 -6.31 -9.85 0.08
CA HIS A 151 -7.24 -9.17 0.99
C HIS A 151 -6.87 -7.70 1.20
N ALA A 152 -5.69 -7.41 1.74
CA ALA A 152 -5.30 -6.03 2.04
C ALA A 152 -3.77 -5.82 1.97
N ASP A 153 -3.38 -4.65 1.48
CA ASP A 153 -2.02 -4.12 1.53
C ASP A 153 -2.10 -2.60 1.74
N PRO A 154 -2.23 -2.13 2.99
CA PRO A 154 -2.58 -0.76 3.29
C PRO A 154 -1.51 0.27 2.93
N LEU A 155 -0.21 -0.02 3.14
CA LEU A 155 0.84 0.99 2.96
C LEU A 155 1.07 1.35 1.49
N PRO A 156 1.17 0.40 0.54
CA PRO A 156 1.24 0.74 -0.87
C PRO A 156 0.00 1.50 -1.37
N ALA A 157 -1.19 1.18 -0.87
CA ALA A 157 -2.40 1.93 -1.21
C ALA A 157 -2.33 3.37 -0.70
N LEU A 158 -1.93 3.60 0.55
CA LEU A 158 -1.77 4.93 1.12
C LEU A 158 -0.66 5.73 0.43
N ALA A 159 0.37 5.08 -0.12
CA ALA A 159 1.39 5.77 -0.92
C ALA A 159 0.81 6.38 -2.21
N ARG A 160 -0.13 5.68 -2.87
CA ARG A 160 -0.86 6.21 -4.04
C ARG A 160 -1.78 7.36 -3.63
N VAL A 161 -2.47 7.22 -2.50
CA VAL A 161 -3.28 8.32 -1.91
C VAL A 161 -2.40 9.54 -1.62
N ALA A 162 -1.22 9.36 -1.02
CA ALA A 162 -0.28 10.45 -0.76
C ALA A 162 0.19 11.13 -2.07
N ALA A 163 0.44 10.36 -3.13
CA ALA A 163 0.79 10.89 -4.44
C ALA A 163 -0.36 11.71 -5.04
N MET A 164 -1.60 11.23 -4.91
CA MET A 164 -2.79 11.96 -5.35
C MET A 164 -2.96 13.27 -4.59
N LEU A 165 -2.82 13.26 -3.27
CA LEU A 165 -2.91 14.49 -2.44
C LEU A 165 -1.82 15.50 -2.77
N ARG A 166 -0.59 15.07 -3.06
CA ARG A 166 0.48 15.96 -3.51
C ARG A 166 0.16 16.64 -4.85
N ALA A 167 -0.47 15.91 -5.77
CA ALA A 167 -0.79 16.42 -7.10
C ALA A 167 -2.08 17.25 -7.14
N ARG A 168 -3.07 16.92 -6.31
CA ARG A 168 -4.45 17.46 -6.41
C ARG A 168 -4.94 18.19 -5.15
N GLN A 169 -4.25 18.04 -4.02
CA GLN A 169 -4.55 18.63 -2.70
C GLN A 169 -5.89 18.19 -2.10
N ASP A 170 -6.95 18.06 -2.89
CA ASP A 170 -8.27 17.60 -2.47
C ASP A 170 -8.75 16.45 -3.37
N LEU A 171 -9.29 15.40 -2.76
CA LEU A 171 -9.77 14.21 -3.44
C LEU A 171 -11.30 14.21 -3.64
N THR A 172 -12.03 15.15 -3.01
CA THR A 172 -13.50 15.12 -2.93
C THR A 172 -14.22 15.51 -4.23
N HIS A 173 -13.49 15.78 -5.29
CA HIS A 173 -14.02 16.13 -6.62
C HIS A 173 -13.39 15.34 -7.75
N LEU A 174 -12.59 14.30 -7.42
CA LEU A 174 -11.86 13.53 -8.42
C LEU A 174 -12.67 12.33 -8.94
N ALA A 175 -12.51 12.06 -10.23
CA ALA A 175 -12.89 10.80 -10.85
C ALA A 175 -11.64 9.91 -10.99
N VAL A 176 -11.66 8.73 -10.36
CA VAL A 176 -10.55 7.79 -10.34
C VAL A 176 -10.89 6.56 -11.17
N ALA A 177 -10.03 6.22 -12.13
CA ALA A 177 -10.12 5.01 -12.94
C ALA A 177 -9.10 3.96 -12.48
N LEU A 178 -9.58 2.76 -12.10
CA LEU A 178 -8.78 1.58 -11.82
C LEU A 178 -8.79 0.67 -13.05
N VAL A 179 -7.63 0.39 -13.61
CA VAL A 179 -7.49 -0.42 -14.83
C VAL A 179 -6.64 -1.65 -14.53
N GLY A 180 -7.19 -2.84 -14.70
CA GLY A 180 -6.43 -4.07 -14.55
C GLY A 180 -7.02 -5.09 -13.59
N ASP A 181 -6.17 -5.97 -13.03
CA ASP A 181 -6.61 -7.06 -12.19
C ASP A 181 -7.04 -6.59 -10.78
N ILE A 182 -8.31 -6.21 -10.67
CA ILE A 182 -8.89 -5.76 -9.39
C ILE A 182 -9.12 -6.94 -8.45
N ARG A 183 -9.46 -8.11 -8.99
CA ARG A 183 -9.84 -9.30 -8.21
C ARG A 183 -8.69 -9.78 -7.33
N HIS A 184 -7.47 -9.81 -7.85
CA HIS A 184 -6.29 -10.35 -7.17
C HIS A 184 -5.39 -9.27 -6.55
N SER A 185 -5.76 -8.00 -6.65
CA SER A 185 -4.98 -6.89 -6.13
C SER A 185 -5.42 -6.47 -4.73
N ALA A 186 -4.65 -6.82 -3.70
CA ALA A 186 -4.81 -6.33 -2.33
C ALA A 186 -4.68 -4.79 -2.27
N VAL A 187 -3.80 -4.21 -3.10
CA VAL A 187 -3.63 -2.74 -3.21
C VAL A 187 -4.89 -2.09 -3.76
N ALA A 188 -5.51 -2.65 -4.81
CA ALA A 188 -6.76 -2.11 -5.36
C ALA A 188 -7.89 -2.12 -4.33
N ARG A 189 -8.05 -3.21 -3.59
CA ARG A 189 -9.03 -3.31 -2.51
C ARG A 189 -8.77 -2.26 -1.42
N SER A 190 -7.53 -2.13 -0.99
CA SER A 190 -7.15 -1.13 0.01
C SER A 190 -7.37 0.30 -0.50
N LEU A 191 -7.11 0.58 -1.78
CA LEU A 191 -7.39 1.89 -2.40
C LEU A 191 -8.89 2.20 -2.39
N ILE A 192 -9.75 1.26 -2.78
CA ILE A 192 -11.20 1.45 -2.82
C ILE A 192 -11.73 1.84 -1.45
N HIS A 193 -11.32 1.15 -0.39
CA HIS A 193 -11.71 1.49 0.98
C HIS A 193 -11.15 2.85 1.44
N ALA A 194 -9.89 3.16 1.10
CA ALA A 194 -9.31 4.47 1.40
C ALA A 194 -10.05 5.61 0.68
N PHE A 195 -10.44 5.42 -0.58
CA PHE A 195 -11.21 6.39 -1.36
C PHE A 195 -12.58 6.65 -0.73
N THR A 196 -13.27 5.59 -0.30
CA THR A 196 -14.55 5.73 0.43
C THR A 196 -14.36 6.55 1.71
N THR A 197 -13.32 6.27 2.50
CA THR A 197 -13.02 7.00 3.74
C THR A 197 -12.67 8.46 3.48
N LEU A 198 -11.94 8.75 2.41
CA LEU A 198 -11.47 10.09 2.07
C LEU A 198 -12.48 10.90 1.24
N GLY A 199 -13.59 10.28 0.82
CA GLY A 199 -14.68 10.96 0.13
C GLY A 199 -14.43 11.20 -1.35
N VAL A 200 -13.70 10.30 -2.03
CA VAL A 200 -13.59 10.32 -3.50
C VAL A 200 -14.97 10.01 -4.09
N PRO A 201 -15.55 10.92 -4.87
CA PRO A 201 -16.97 10.81 -5.27
C PRO A 201 -17.19 9.78 -6.38
N GLU A 202 -16.21 9.53 -7.23
CA GLU A 202 -16.35 8.64 -8.36
C GLU A 202 -15.13 7.71 -8.50
N VAL A 203 -15.38 6.41 -8.35
CA VAL A 203 -14.38 5.36 -8.60
C VAL A 203 -14.93 4.43 -9.67
N ARG A 204 -14.18 4.26 -10.74
CA ARG A 204 -14.49 3.40 -11.88
C ARG A 204 -13.49 2.28 -11.97
N ALA A 205 -13.91 1.12 -12.46
CA ALA A 205 -13.01 -0.01 -12.67
C ALA A 205 -13.28 -0.68 -14.01
N THR A 206 -12.23 -1.10 -14.70
CA THR A 206 -12.31 -1.90 -15.93
C THR A 206 -11.23 -2.97 -15.98
N ALA A 207 -11.62 -4.14 -16.39
CA ALA A 207 -10.77 -5.30 -16.67
C ALA A 207 -11.58 -6.34 -17.47
N PRO A 208 -10.98 -7.42 -17.96
CA PRO A 208 -11.73 -8.61 -18.34
C PRO A 208 -12.67 -9.04 -17.21
N ARG A 209 -13.89 -9.47 -17.57
CA ARG A 209 -14.96 -9.78 -16.60
C ARG A 209 -14.50 -10.74 -15.49
N THR A 210 -13.63 -11.67 -15.81
CA THR A 210 -13.08 -12.65 -14.88
C THR A 210 -12.17 -12.05 -13.82
N LEU A 211 -11.60 -10.86 -14.07
CA LEU A 211 -10.72 -10.12 -13.16
C LEU A 211 -11.44 -8.99 -12.40
N LEU A 212 -12.75 -8.84 -12.61
CA LEU A 212 -13.59 -7.91 -11.84
C LEU A 212 -14.33 -8.68 -10.74
N PRO A 213 -14.25 -8.25 -9.47
CA PRO A 213 -15.10 -8.77 -8.40
C PRO A 213 -16.58 -8.40 -8.64
N ASP A 214 -17.50 -9.30 -8.34
CA ASP A 214 -18.93 -9.03 -8.50
C ASP A 214 -19.47 -7.99 -7.49
N GLY A 215 -18.80 -7.81 -6.35
CA GLY A 215 -19.18 -6.89 -5.27
C GLY A 215 -18.75 -5.43 -5.46
N LEU A 216 -18.22 -5.02 -6.62
CA LEU A 216 -17.75 -3.64 -6.85
C LEU A 216 -18.83 -2.56 -6.61
N PRO A 217 -20.08 -2.72 -7.05
CA PRO A 217 -21.11 -1.71 -6.81
C PRO A 217 -21.39 -1.49 -5.32
N GLN A 218 -21.33 -2.53 -4.49
CA GLN A 218 -21.51 -2.43 -3.04
C GLN A 218 -20.37 -1.65 -2.35
N LEU A 219 -19.22 -1.56 -3.01
CA LEU A 219 -18.06 -0.77 -2.57
C LEU A 219 -18.07 0.65 -3.16
N GLY A 220 -19.13 1.05 -3.86
CA GLY A 220 -19.23 2.36 -4.50
C GLY A 220 -18.38 2.48 -5.79
N VAL A 221 -17.97 1.36 -6.40
CA VAL A 221 -17.17 1.33 -7.62
C VAL A 221 -18.02 0.98 -8.81
N ARG A 222 -18.01 1.82 -9.84
CA ARG A 222 -18.69 1.57 -11.12
C ARG A 222 -17.82 0.69 -12.01
N ALA A 223 -18.30 -0.53 -12.30
CA ALA A 223 -17.68 -1.39 -13.29
C ALA A 223 -18.02 -0.88 -14.71
N CYS A 224 -17.01 -0.53 -15.50
CA CYS A 224 -17.14 -0.07 -16.88
C CYS A 224 -16.96 -1.23 -17.85
N ALA A 225 -17.75 -1.23 -18.93
CA ALA A 225 -17.70 -2.27 -19.96
C ALA A 225 -16.46 -2.14 -20.87
N THR A 226 -15.94 -0.93 -21.03
CA THR A 226 -14.78 -0.65 -21.89
C THR A 226 -13.76 0.22 -21.18
N LEU A 227 -12.51 0.12 -21.64
CA LEU A 227 -11.42 0.99 -21.16
C LEU A 227 -11.73 2.47 -21.43
N GLN A 228 -12.25 2.79 -22.60
CA GLN A 228 -12.62 4.16 -22.98
C GLN A 228 -13.68 4.75 -22.03
N GLU A 229 -14.73 4.00 -21.69
CA GLU A 229 -15.73 4.43 -20.70
C GLU A 229 -15.12 4.68 -19.32
N CYS A 230 -14.21 3.81 -18.88
CA CYS A 230 -13.57 3.92 -17.59
C CYS A 230 -12.66 5.16 -17.50
N LEU A 231 -11.93 5.46 -18.58
CA LEU A 231 -11.00 6.57 -18.66
C LEU A 231 -11.66 7.93 -18.93
N ALA A 232 -12.87 7.97 -19.48
CA ALA A 232 -13.50 9.22 -19.91
C ALA A 232 -13.46 10.30 -18.82
N ASP A 233 -12.76 11.41 -19.08
CA ASP A 233 -12.61 12.55 -18.16
C ASP A 233 -12.08 12.17 -16.76
N ALA A 234 -11.34 11.07 -16.61
CA ALA A 234 -10.74 10.69 -15.34
C ALA A 234 -9.63 11.67 -14.92
N ASP A 235 -9.60 12.05 -13.64
CA ASP A 235 -8.55 12.87 -13.03
C ASP A 235 -7.33 12.05 -12.66
N VAL A 236 -7.55 10.79 -12.30
CA VAL A 236 -6.51 9.85 -11.87
C VAL A 236 -6.75 8.49 -12.53
N VAL A 237 -5.71 7.92 -13.09
CA VAL A 237 -5.70 6.58 -13.66
C VAL A 237 -4.69 5.73 -12.90
N ILE A 238 -5.15 4.64 -12.29
CA ILE A 238 -4.30 3.68 -11.58
C ILE A 238 -4.29 2.38 -12.35
N VAL A 239 -3.11 1.97 -12.85
CA VAL A 239 -2.94 0.73 -13.59
C VAL A 239 -2.47 -0.36 -12.65
N LEU A 240 -3.22 -1.45 -12.58
CA LEU A 240 -2.95 -2.59 -11.72
C LEU A 240 -2.17 -3.67 -12.49
N PRO A 241 -1.18 -4.31 -11.87
CA PRO A 241 -0.49 -5.42 -12.48
C PRO A 241 -1.41 -6.63 -12.66
N LEU A 242 -1.13 -7.43 -13.66
CA LEU A 242 -1.76 -8.72 -13.88
C LEU A 242 -1.06 -9.78 -13.02
N HIS A 243 -1.77 -10.39 -12.09
CA HIS A 243 -1.23 -11.42 -11.20
C HIS A 243 -1.33 -12.79 -11.88
N ILE A 244 -0.44 -13.06 -12.83
CA ILE A 244 -0.45 -14.28 -13.67
C ILE A 244 -0.37 -15.54 -12.80
N GLU A 245 0.40 -15.50 -11.73
CA GLU A 245 0.56 -16.60 -10.75
C GLU A 245 -0.73 -16.94 -10.00
N SER A 246 -1.64 -15.98 -9.88
CA SER A 246 -2.95 -16.16 -9.24
C SER A 246 -4.03 -16.65 -10.21
N LEU A 247 -3.72 -16.70 -11.52
CA LEU A 247 -4.64 -17.11 -12.56
C LEU A 247 -4.63 -18.64 -12.71
N SER A 248 -5.47 -19.31 -11.94
CA SER A 248 -5.72 -20.75 -12.13
C SER A 248 -6.88 -20.98 -13.08
N GLY A 249 -6.71 -21.87 -14.05
CA GLY A 249 -7.73 -22.21 -15.03
C GLY A 249 -7.87 -21.18 -16.19
N ALA A 250 -9.04 -21.12 -16.82
CA ALA A 250 -9.29 -20.32 -18.03
C ALA A 250 -9.75 -18.88 -17.72
N LEU A 251 -9.15 -18.23 -16.71
CA LEU A 251 -9.53 -16.86 -16.33
C LEU A 251 -9.09 -15.81 -17.35
N LEU A 252 -7.99 -16.08 -18.07
CA LEU A 252 -7.52 -15.26 -19.18
C LEU A 252 -6.99 -16.15 -20.29
N PRO A 253 -7.32 -15.88 -21.55
CA PRO A 253 -6.82 -16.66 -22.68
C PRO A 253 -5.29 -16.50 -22.84
N SER A 254 -4.79 -15.27 -22.72
CA SER A 254 -3.34 -14.97 -22.74
C SER A 254 -3.03 -13.54 -22.28
N ALA A 255 -1.78 -13.27 -21.86
CA ALA A 255 -1.29 -11.92 -21.57
C ALA A 255 -1.38 -11.00 -22.80
N ARG A 256 -1.22 -11.55 -24.02
CA ARG A 256 -1.37 -10.81 -25.28
C ARG A 256 -2.80 -10.33 -25.52
N GLU A 257 -3.79 -11.15 -25.23
CA GLU A 257 -5.21 -10.75 -25.36
C GLU A 257 -5.58 -9.73 -24.29
N TYR A 258 -5.06 -9.88 -23.07
CA TYR A 258 -5.19 -8.86 -22.04
C TYR A 258 -4.61 -7.52 -22.53
N ALA A 259 -3.39 -7.49 -23.05
CA ALA A 259 -2.75 -6.29 -23.57
C ALA A 259 -3.56 -5.64 -24.70
N ALA A 260 -4.10 -6.46 -25.61
CA ALA A 260 -4.95 -5.98 -26.71
C ALA A 260 -6.27 -5.37 -26.23
N ALA A 261 -6.89 -5.91 -25.16
CA ALA A 261 -8.18 -5.46 -24.63
C ALA A 261 -8.03 -4.31 -23.60
N CYS A 262 -7.09 -4.44 -22.65
CA CYS A 262 -6.99 -3.60 -21.45
C CYS A 262 -5.65 -2.89 -21.32
N GLY A 263 -4.60 -3.26 -22.08
CA GLY A 263 -3.28 -2.62 -22.03
C GLY A 263 -3.39 -1.12 -22.31
N LEU A 264 -2.84 -0.30 -21.44
CA LEU A 264 -2.87 1.16 -21.57
C LEU A 264 -1.77 1.63 -22.53
N THR A 265 -2.17 2.46 -23.50
CA THR A 265 -1.28 3.16 -24.44
C THR A 265 -1.50 4.65 -24.33
N ALA A 266 -0.58 5.47 -24.79
CA ALA A 266 -0.74 6.93 -24.81
C ALA A 266 -2.03 7.35 -25.56
N ALA A 267 -2.35 6.69 -26.67
CA ALA A 267 -3.58 6.93 -27.43
C ALA A 267 -4.86 6.61 -26.65
N ARG A 268 -4.85 5.54 -25.85
CA ARG A 268 -5.99 5.16 -25.00
C ARG A 268 -6.12 6.08 -23.79
N LEU A 269 -4.97 6.46 -23.18
CA LEU A 269 -4.92 7.38 -22.05
C LEU A 269 -5.48 8.77 -22.41
N ALA A 270 -5.41 9.17 -23.67
CA ALA A 270 -5.99 10.43 -24.16
C ALA A 270 -7.52 10.57 -23.95
N ALA A 271 -8.23 9.50 -23.56
CA ALA A 271 -9.62 9.58 -23.14
C ALA A 271 -9.79 10.16 -21.73
N ALA A 272 -8.75 10.14 -20.89
CA ALA A 272 -8.71 10.81 -19.60
C ALA A 272 -8.44 12.32 -19.79
N LYS A 273 -8.51 13.08 -18.69
CA LYS A 273 -8.15 14.50 -18.75
C LYS A 273 -6.71 14.69 -19.21
N PRO A 274 -6.38 15.79 -19.91
CA PRO A 274 -5.01 16.02 -20.39
C PRO A 274 -3.95 16.10 -19.30
N ASP A 275 -4.35 16.46 -18.10
CA ASP A 275 -3.53 16.54 -16.89
C ASP A 275 -3.79 15.37 -15.92
N ALA A 276 -4.41 14.29 -16.38
CA ALA A 276 -4.70 13.12 -15.56
C ALA A 276 -3.42 12.55 -14.94
N LEU A 277 -3.49 12.28 -13.64
CA LEU A 277 -2.39 11.65 -12.92
C LEU A 277 -2.39 10.14 -13.20
N LEU A 278 -1.33 9.64 -13.82
CA LEU A 278 -1.13 8.21 -14.05
C LEU A 278 -0.27 7.61 -12.93
N LEU A 279 -0.77 6.58 -12.25
CA LEU A 279 -0.07 5.90 -11.16
C LEU A 279 -0.02 4.38 -11.39
N PRO A 280 1.12 3.73 -11.12
CA PRO A 280 1.18 2.27 -11.08
C PRO A 280 0.59 1.77 -9.76
N GLY A 281 -0.29 0.77 -9.82
CA GLY A 281 -0.86 0.08 -8.65
C GLY A 281 0.06 -0.98 -8.05
N GLY A 282 1.16 -1.27 -8.74
CA GLY A 282 2.21 -2.21 -8.39
C GLY A 282 3.22 -2.28 -9.52
N ARG A 283 4.09 -3.29 -9.51
CA ARG A 283 5.09 -3.47 -10.57
C ARG A 283 4.41 -3.89 -11.88
N LEU A 284 4.46 -3.03 -12.89
CA LEU A 284 3.88 -3.27 -14.21
C LEU A 284 4.87 -3.96 -15.15
N THR A 285 4.35 -4.73 -16.10
CA THR A 285 5.12 -5.40 -17.15
C THR A 285 4.92 -4.65 -18.47
N PRO A 286 5.97 -4.01 -19.03
CA PRO A 286 5.87 -3.33 -20.32
C PRO A 286 5.39 -4.28 -21.42
N GLY A 287 4.46 -3.80 -22.24
CA GLY A 287 3.83 -4.58 -23.31
C GLY A 287 2.65 -5.45 -22.86
N ILE A 288 2.31 -5.46 -21.55
CA ILE A 288 1.13 -6.14 -21.01
C ILE A 288 0.13 -5.11 -20.46
N GLU A 289 0.38 -4.52 -19.29
CA GLU A 289 -0.52 -3.55 -18.66
C GLU A 289 -0.36 -2.14 -19.25
N VAL A 290 0.85 -1.80 -19.66
CA VAL A 290 1.20 -0.52 -20.27
C VAL A 290 2.14 -0.74 -21.46
N ASP A 291 2.09 0.14 -22.45
CA ASP A 291 3.11 0.13 -23.52
C ASP A 291 4.49 0.61 -22.99
N GLY A 292 5.52 0.44 -23.86
CA GLY A 292 6.90 0.76 -23.48
C GLY A 292 7.13 2.25 -23.20
N GLU A 293 6.38 3.15 -23.86
CA GLU A 293 6.50 4.59 -23.68
C GLU A 293 5.94 5.01 -22.32
N LEU A 294 4.74 4.57 -21.97
CA LEU A 294 4.14 4.82 -20.66
C LEU A 294 4.95 4.15 -19.54
N ALA A 295 5.45 2.93 -19.75
CA ALA A 295 6.29 2.26 -18.76
C ALA A 295 7.55 3.07 -18.43
N ALA A 296 8.19 3.66 -19.43
CA ALA A 296 9.34 4.53 -19.22
C ALA A 296 8.99 5.79 -18.42
N SER A 297 7.84 6.40 -18.70
CA SER A 297 7.37 7.59 -17.97
C SER A 297 7.03 7.28 -16.50
N LEU A 298 6.58 6.07 -16.20
CA LEU A 298 6.24 5.64 -14.85
C LEU A 298 7.45 5.31 -13.97
N THR A 299 8.64 5.15 -14.51
CA THR A 299 9.85 4.77 -13.74
C THR A 299 10.16 5.77 -12.62
N ALA A 300 10.07 7.08 -12.90
CA ALA A 300 10.29 8.11 -11.89
C ALA A 300 9.20 8.12 -10.81
N ILE A 301 7.96 7.83 -11.21
CA ILE A 301 6.80 7.75 -10.30
C ILE A 301 6.95 6.54 -9.38
N ASP A 302 7.39 5.39 -9.90
CA ASP A 302 7.67 4.19 -9.10
C ASP A 302 8.72 4.47 -8.01
N ALA A 303 9.80 5.18 -8.35
CA ALA A 303 10.81 5.58 -7.36
C ALA A 303 10.23 6.48 -6.27
N GLN A 304 9.41 7.47 -6.63
CA GLN A 304 8.74 8.36 -5.67
C GLN A 304 7.74 7.61 -4.78
N LEU A 305 7.02 6.63 -5.33
CA LEU A 305 6.11 5.79 -4.56
C LEU A 305 6.87 4.90 -3.57
N ALA A 306 8.00 4.31 -3.99
CA ALA A 306 8.85 3.51 -3.10
C ALA A 306 9.40 4.35 -1.94
N ASP A 307 9.81 5.60 -2.18
CA ASP A 307 10.20 6.53 -1.14
C ASP A 307 9.04 6.86 -0.20
N THR A 308 7.86 7.11 -0.75
CA THR A 308 6.65 7.36 0.04
C THR A 308 6.26 6.15 0.89
N GLU A 309 6.38 4.94 0.35
CA GLU A 309 6.14 3.71 1.11
C GLU A 309 7.12 3.54 2.27
N ARG A 310 8.41 3.91 2.09
CA ARG A 310 9.38 3.92 3.20
C ARG A 310 8.98 4.88 4.31
N HIS A 311 8.54 6.10 3.98
CA HIS A 311 8.06 7.06 4.96
C HIS A 311 6.76 6.59 5.64
N LEU A 312 5.85 5.94 4.91
CA LEU A 312 4.65 5.34 5.50
C LEU A 312 4.96 4.17 6.46
N ARG A 313 6.01 3.37 6.18
CA ARG A 313 6.48 2.34 7.14
C ARG A 313 6.96 2.99 8.45
N LEU A 314 7.74 4.05 8.37
CA LEU A 314 8.15 4.84 9.53
C LEU A 314 6.95 5.40 10.28
N ALA A 315 6.01 6.01 9.57
CA ALA A 315 4.80 6.58 10.14
C ALA A 315 3.95 5.52 10.85
N ALA A 316 3.70 4.38 10.20
CA ALA A 316 2.92 3.29 10.78
C ALA A 316 3.57 2.73 12.05
N LEU A 317 4.89 2.47 12.01
CA LEU A 317 5.63 1.98 13.17
C LEU A 317 5.66 3.01 14.30
N SER A 318 5.83 4.30 14.01
CA SER A 318 5.80 5.38 15.00
C SER A 318 4.42 5.51 15.64
N VAL A 319 3.35 5.53 14.84
CA VAL A 319 1.96 5.63 15.33
C VAL A 319 1.58 4.43 16.19
N LEU A 320 1.90 3.22 15.73
CA LEU A 320 1.65 2.00 16.49
C LEU A 320 2.53 1.93 17.75
N GLY A 321 3.81 2.33 17.69
CA GLY A 321 4.71 2.33 18.81
C GLY A 321 4.33 3.33 19.90
N ALA A 322 3.72 4.45 19.56
CA ALA A 322 3.25 5.47 20.50
C ALA A 322 1.86 5.20 21.08
N ALA A 323 1.15 4.16 20.61
CA ALA A 323 -0.17 3.82 21.16
C ALA A 323 -0.03 3.40 22.63
N PRO A 324 -0.99 3.71 23.51
CA PRO A 324 -0.93 3.41 24.95
C PRO A 324 -1.00 1.92 25.26
#